data_a80d3b2a344c23c484d43ffbe88e4410
#
_entry.id   a80d3b2a344c23c484d43ffbe88e4410
#
_cell.length_a   1.000
_cell.length_b   1.000
_cell.length_c   1.000
_cell.angle_alpha   90.00
_cell.angle_beta   90.00
_cell.angle_gamma   90.00
#
_symmetry.space_group_name_H-M   'P 1'
#
loop_
_entity.id
_entity.type
_entity.pdbx_description
1 polymer ?
#
loop_
_entity_poly.entity_id
_entity_poly.type
_entity_poly.pdbx_seq_one_letter_code
_entity_poly.pdbx_strand_id
1 'polypeptide(L)'
;VALNSRAKGKVGELSAVAALAELFGWSGRRTQQRTGWSDGNSPDIEIDQTPDLFWEIKRVERCNIPRALTIAVKQCGRRCPVIMHRPNRSPNGWMLTIRLTDLPRLCHAYTTATDSEAAAGSPLAAAAVPIADARHSPGG
;
A
#
# COMPACT_ATOMS: atom_id res chain seq x y z
N VAL A 1 0.96 -7.20 29.53
CA VAL A 1 2.24 -6.73 29.01
C VAL A 1 2.02 -5.85 27.80
N ALA A 2 1.74 -4.58 28.11
CA ALA A 2 1.38 -3.56 27.11
C ALA A 2 2.56 -3.07 26.23
N LEU A 3 3.73 -3.67 26.38
CA LEU A 3 4.98 -3.20 25.74
C LEU A 3 5.10 -3.45 24.25
N ASN A 4 4.18 -4.19 23.63
CA ASN A 4 4.43 -4.71 22.29
C ASN A 4 3.53 -4.15 21.18
N SER A 5 2.48 -3.38 21.47
CA SER A 5 1.60 -2.90 20.42
C SER A 5 2.26 -1.82 19.53
N ARG A 6 2.96 -0.87 20.16
CA ARG A 6 3.71 0.17 19.41
C ARG A 6 4.89 -0.39 18.64
N ALA A 7 5.64 -1.32 19.27
CA ALA A 7 6.76 -1.99 18.62
C ALA A 7 6.29 -2.87 17.45
N LYS A 8 5.18 -3.58 17.61
CA LYS A 8 4.56 -4.38 16.54
C LYS A 8 4.07 -3.51 15.40
N GLY A 9 3.45 -2.37 15.69
CA GLY A 9 3.04 -1.40 14.69
C GLY A 9 4.24 -0.90 13.87
N LYS A 10 5.30 -0.48 14.54
CA LYS A 10 6.55 -0.05 13.90
C LYS A 10 7.15 -1.12 12.98
N VAL A 11 7.22 -2.37 13.44
CA VAL A 11 7.72 -3.49 12.65
C VAL A 11 6.83 -3.74 11.43
N GLY A 12 5.51 -3.66 11.60
CA GLY A 12 4.55 -3.81 10.50
C GLY A 12 4.73 -2.74 9.42
N GLU A 13 4.85 -1.48 9.81
CA GLU A 13 5.05 -0.36 8.90
C GLU A 13 6.39 -0.47 8.14
N LEU A 14 7.49 -0.79 8.82
CA LEU A 14 8.79 -1.02 8.18
C LEU A 14 8.77 -2.22 7.23
N SER A 15 8.08 -3.28 7.62
CA SER A 15 7.90 -4.47 6.78
C SER A 15 7.10 -4.15 5.50
N ALA A 16 6.10 -3.29 5.60
CA ALA A 16 5.33 -2.83 4.44
C ALA A 16 6.19 -2.01 3.47
N VAL A 17 6.97 -1.06 3.99
CA VAL A 17 7.92 -0.28 3.17
C VAL A 17 8.92 -1.20 2.46
N ALA A 18 9.48 -2.18 3.18
CA ALA A 18 10.40 -3.15 2.60
C ALA A 18 9.76 -4.02 1.50
N ALA A 19 8.51 -4.44 1.70
CA ALA A 19 7.76 -5.21 0.71
C ALA A 19 7.51 -4.41 -0.58
N LEU A 20 7.14 -3.14 -0.47
CA LEU A 20 6.93 -2.27 -1.62
C LEU A 20 8.24 -1.97 -2.36
N ALA A 21 9.34 -1.85 -1.63
CA ALA A 21 10.67 -1.71 -2.23
C ALA A 21 11.08 -2.99 -3.00
N GLU A 22 10.87 -4.15 -2.41
CA GLU A 22 11.21 -5.43 -3.02
C GLU A 22 10.35 -5.75 -4.24
N LEU A 23 9.03 -5.52 -4.15
CA LEU A 23 8.09 -5.87 -5.21
C LEU A 23 8.10 -4.88 -6.37
N PHE A 24 8.25 -3.60 -6.09
CA PHE A 24 8.07 -2.54 -7.08
C PHE A 24 9.26 -1.59 -7.23
N GLY A 25 10.29 -1.72 -6.39
CA GLY A 25 11.42 -0.80 -6.37
C GLY A 25 11.08 0.57 -5.79
N TRP A 26 9.95 0.69 -5.09
CA TRP A 26 9.50 1.97 -4.55
C TRP A 26 10.22 2.30 -3.24
N SER A 27 10.51 3.57 -3.07
CA SER A 27 11.12 4.11 -1.86
C SER A 27 10.07 4.79 -0.97
N GLY A 28 10.22 4.60 0.32
CA GLY A 28 9.29 5.18 1.27
C GLY A 28 9.83 5.15 2.70
N ARG A 29 9.02 5.66 3.61
CA ARG A 29 9.38 5.78 5.02
C ARG A 29 8.13 5.70 5.89
N ARG A 30 8.35 5.36 7.15
CA ARG A 30 7.32 5.54 8.17
C ARG A 30 7.05 7.03 8.37
N THR A 31 5.80 7.37 8.50
CA THR A 31 5.42 8.70 8.96
C THR A 31 5.70 8.77 10.46
N GLN A 32 6.59 9.67 10.84
CA GLN A 32 6.81 9.94 12.27
C GLN A 32 5.64 10.75 12.77
N GLN A 33 4.93 10.21 13.75
CA GLN A 33 4.02 11.02 14.56
C GLN A 33 4.87 12.01 15.36
N ARG A 34 5.15 13.16 14.79
CA ARG A 34 5.76 14.26 15.55
C ARG A 34 4.73 14.75 16.56
N THR A 35 5.10 14.69 17.83
CA THR A 35 4.45 15.45 18.89
C THR A 35 4.38 16.93 18.46
N GLY A 36 3.18 17.40 18.11
CA GLY A 36 2.95 18.77 17.64
C GLY A 36 2.12 18.88 16.36
N TRP A 37 1.99 17.81 15.58
CA TRP A 37 1.01 17.73 14.51
C TRP A 37 -0.22 16.98 15.07
N SER A 38 -1.17 17.78 15.53
CA SER A 38 -2.28 17.33 16.37
C SER A 38 -3.43 16.69 15.62
N ASP A 39 -3.32 16.48 14.32
CA ASP A 39 -4.52 16.22 13.54
C ASP A 39 -4.80 14.74 13.29
N GLY A 40 -3.94 13.81 13.71
CA GLY A 40 -4.20 12.37 13.54
C GLY A 40 -4.46 11.93 12.08
N ASN A 41 -4.17 12.81 11.12
CA ASN A 41 -4.50 12.68 9.71
C ASN A 41 -3.29 12.27 8.86
N SER A 42 -2.25 11.73 9.48
CA SER A 42 -1.09 11.24 8.75
C SER A 42 -1.25 9.77 8.40
N PRO A 43 -0.84 9.36 7.18
CA PRO A 43 -0.76 7.94 6.84
C PRO A 43 0.30 7.24 7.69
N ASP A 44 0.28 5.93 7.79
CA ASP A 44 1.29 5.16 8.51
C ASP A 44 2.65 5.18 7.80
N ILE A 45 2.63 5.16 6.48
CA ILE A 45 3.82 5.27 5.63
C ILE A 45 3.59 6.23 4.48
N GLU A 46 4.67 6.78 3.97
CA GLU A 46 4.69 7.57 2.74
C GLU A 46 5.59 6.90 1.72
N ILE A 47 5.09 6.75 0.50
CA ILE A 47 5.81 6.17 -0.63
C ILE A 47 6.02 7.27 -1.68
N ASP A 48 7.26 7.50 -2.04
CA ASP A 48 7.65 8.64 -2.89
C ASP A 48 7.01 8.59 -4.28
N GLN A 49 6.83 7.39 -4.82
CA GLN A 49 6.24 7.17 -6.14
C GLN A 49 4.71 7.30 -6.16
N THR A 50 4.07 7.27 -5.00
CA THR A 50 2.60 7.32 -4.90
C THR A 50 2.15 8.39 -3.90
N PRO A 51 2.46 9.69 -4.15
CA PRO A 51 2.15 10.76 -3.21
C PRO A 51 0.64 10.97 -2.99
N ASP A 52 -0.18 10.52 -3.93
CA ASP A 52 -1.64 10.64 -3.86
C ASP A 52 -2.33 9.48 -3.14
N LEU A 53 -1.58 8.50 -2.64
CA LEU A 53 -2.12 7.42 -1.85
C LEU A 53 -1.91 7.68 -0.35
N PHE A 54 -2.94 7.39 0.43
CA PHE A 54 -2.92 7.41 1.88
C PHE A 54 -2.79 5.98 2.39
N TRP A 55 -1.59 5.59 2.80
CA TRP A 55 -1.25 4.23 3.17
C TRP A 55 -1.50 3.98 4.65
N GLU A 56 -2.45 3.12 4.95
CA GLU A 56 -2.71 2.61 6.29
C GLU A 56 -2.25 1.15 6.37
N ILE A 57 -1.44 0.81 7.37
CA ILE A 57 -0.82 -0.51 7.49
C ILE A 57 -1.44 -1.29 8.65
N LYS A 58 -1.89 -2.50 8.37
CA LYS A 58 -2.45 -3.41 9.38
C LYS A 58 -1.73 -4.77 9.31
N ARG A 59 -0.86 -5.01 10.26
CA ARG A 59 -0.20 -6.30 10.45
C ARG A 59 -0.62 -6.92 11.77
N VAL A 60 -1.81 -7.47 11.80
CA VAL A 60 -2.44 -8.05 12.98
C VAL A 60 -3.21 -9.30 12.61
N GLU A 61 -3.30 -10.26 13.55
CA GLU A 61 -4.01 -11.53 13.33
C GLU A 61 -5.50 -11.31 13.07
N ARG A 62 -6.09 -10.37 13.77
CA ARG A 62 -7.50 -10.01 13.62
C ARG A 62 -7.63 -8.52 13.48
N CYS A 63 -8.13 -8.07 12.36
CA CYS A 63 -8.40 -6.67 12.10
C CYS A 63 -9.75 -6.54 11.42
N ASN A 64 -10.53 -5.60 11.90
CA ASN A 64 -11.74 -5.17 11.18
C ASN A 64 -11.30 -4.24 10.03
N ILE A 65 -11.02 -4.81 8.87
CA ILE A 65 -10.54 -4.07 7.70
C ILE A 65 -11.57 -3.04 7.22
N PRO A 66 -12.87 -3.35 7.11
CA PRO A 66 -13.87 -2.34 6.75
C PRO A 66 -13.87 -1.13 7.68
N ARG A 67 -13.72 -1.35 8.98
CA ARG A 67 -13.60 -0.25 9.96
C ARG A 67 -12.32 0.57 9.76
N ALA A 68 -11.19 -0.10 9.55
CA ALA A 68 -9.93 0.58 9.26
C ALA A 68 -10.04 1.45 8.01
N LEU A 69 -10.67 0.96 6.98
CA LEU A 69 -10.94 1.71 5.76
C LEU A 69 -11.84 2.92 6.01
N THR A 70 -12.90 2.77 6.80
CA THR A 70 -13.79 3.88 7.17
C THR A 70 -13.02 4.99 7.89
N ILE A 71 -12.13 4.64 8.78
CA ILE A 71 -11.27 5.59 9.51
C ILE A 71 -10.32 6.29 8.54
N ALA A 72 -9.65 5.53 7.67
CA ALA A 72 -8.73 6.07 6.68
C ALA A 72 -9.43 7.04 5.72
N VAL A 73 -10.64 6.74 5.29
CA VAL A 73 -11.47 7.64 4.46
C VAL A 73 -11.70 8.99 5.14
N LYS A 74 -11.91 9.00 6.45
CA LYS A 74 -12.09 10.24 7.22
C LYS A 74 -10.79 11.04 7.35
N GLN A 75 -9.63 10.37 7.33
CA GLN A 75 -8.32 10.98 7.59
C GLN A 75 -7.57 11.35 6.31
N CYS A 76 -7.89 10.73 5.19
CA CYS A 76 -7.07 10.79 3.97
C CYS A 76 -7.08 12.16 3.25
N GLY A 77 -8.02 13.04 3.56
CA GLY A 77 -8.19 14.30 2.84
C GLY A 77 -8.42 14.04 1.34
N ARG A 78 -7.59 14.63 0.49
CA ARG A 78 -7.66 14.46 -0.96
C ARG A 78 -7.00 13.20 -1.49
N ARG A 79 -6.25 12.49 -0.65
CA ARG A 79 -5.56 11.26 -1.04
C ARG A 79 -6.52 10.08 -1.14
N CYS A 80 -6.14 9.10 -1.90
CA CYS A 80 -6.87 7.83 -2.01
C CYS A 80 -6.51 6.90 -0.86
N PRO A 81 -7.45 6.51 0.01
CA PRO A 81 -7.16 5.65 1.13
C PRO A 81 -6.93 4.20 0.68
N VAL A 82 -5.84 3.61 1.15
CA VAL A 82 -5.45 2.22 0.85
C VAL A 82 -5.10 1.53 2.15
N ILE A 83 -5.75 0.42 2.43
CA ILE A 83 -5.38 -0.45 3.55
C ILE A 83 -4.47 -1.56 3.04
N MET A 84 -3.21 -1.53 3.43
CA MET A 84 -2.26 -2.60 3.17
C MET A 84 -2.18 -3.48 4.42
N HIS A 85 -2.57 -4.74 4.29
CA HIS A 85 -2.74 -5.60 5.45
C HIS A 85 -2.21 -6.99 5.23
N ARG A 86 -1.77 -7.61 6.31
CA ARG A 86 -1.26 -8.96 6.33
C ARG A 86 -1.44 -9.57 7.71
N PRO A 87 -2.17 -10.69 7.87
CA PRO A 87 -2.09 -11.54 9.06
C PRO A 87 -0.69 -12.15 9.16
N ASN A 88 -0.25 -12.51 10.38
CA ASN A 88 1.10 -13.03 10.59
C ASN A 88 1.40 -14.31 9.78
N ARG A 89 0.40 -15.13 9.52
CA ARG A 89 0.53 -16.40 8.80
C ARG A 89 -0.33 -16.42 7.53
N SER A 90 -0.34 -15.32 6.79
CA SER A 90 -1.11 -15.24 5.56
C SER A 90 -0.39 -15.98 4.43
N PRO A 91 -1.03 -16.97 3.79
CA PRO A 91 -0.47 -17.62 2.60
C PRO A 91 -0.44 -16.68 1.38
N ASN A 92 -1.23 -15.61 1.42
CA ASN A 92 -1.36 -14.66 0.31
C ASN A 92 -0.39 -13.47 0.43
N GLY A 93 0.43 -13.40 1.48
CA GLY A 93 1.31 -12.26 1.73
C GLY A 93 0.55 -10.98 2.04
N TRP A 94 1.03 -9.86 1.54
CA TRP A 94 0.37 -8.56 1.69
C TRP A 94 -0.81 -8.44 0.74
N MET A 95 -1.89 -7.86 1.24
CA MET A 95 -3.12 -7.60 0.49
C MET A 95 -3.47 -6.12 0.55
N LEU A 96 -4.22 -5.64 -0.42
CA LEU A 96 -4.76 -4.28 -0.43
C LEU A 96 -6.28 -4.32 -0.36
N THR A 97 -6.85 -3.42 0.44
CA THR A 97 -8.28 -3.13 0.45
C THR A 97 -8.51 -1.67 0.17
N ILE A 98 -9.36 -1.39 -0.79
CA ILE A 98 -9.80 -0.04 -1.18
C ILE A 98 -11.31 -0.03 -1.38
N ARG A 99 -11.90 1.16 -1.43
CA ARG A 99 -13.26 1.27 -1.94
C ARG A 99 -13.25 1.00 -3.45
N LEU A 100 -14.25 0.29 -3.94
CA LEU A 100 -14.35 0.02 -5.38
C LEU A 100 -14.35 1.32 -6.22
N THR A 101 -14.96 2.37 -5.69
CA THR A 101 -14.99 3.70 -6.31
C THR A 101 -13.61 4.36 -6.44
N ASP A 102 -12.63 3.92 -5.67
CA ASP A 102 -11.26 4.44 -5.70
C ASP A 102 -10.33 3.64 -6.64
N LEU A 103 -10.82 2.57 -7.24
CA LEU A 103 -10.01 1.73 -8.13
C LEU A 103 -9.37 2.53 -9.28
N PRO A 104 -10.06 3.44 -9.97
CA PRO A 104 -9.43 4.27 -11.01
C PRO A 104 -8.27 5.11 -10.47
N ARG A 105 -8.40 5.65 -9.27
CA ARG A 105 -7.35 6.45 -8.61
C ARG A 105 -6.13 5.62 -8.27
N LEU A 106 -6.35 4.40 -7.76
CA LEU A 106 -5.26 3.47 -7.46
C LEU A 106 -4.54 3.06 -8.76
N CYS A 107 -5.27 2.72 -9.80
CA CYS A 107 -4.69 2.37 -11.10
C CYS A 107 -3.88 3.52 -11.68
N HIS A 108 -4.38 4.76 -11.60
CA HIS A 108 -3.66 5.94 -12.06
C HIS A 108 -2.36 6.15 -11.27
N ALA A 109 -2.40 6.04 -9.95
CA ALA A 109 -1.22 6.16 -9.10
C ALA A 109 -0.16 5.09 -9.43
N TYR A 110 -0.58 3.85 -9.62
CA TYR A 110 0.28 2.75 -9.99
C TYR A 110 0.92 2.97 -11.37
N THR A 111 0.15 3.35 -12.36
CA THR A 111 0.64 3.60 -13.73
C THR A 111 1.63 4.76 -13.74
N THR A 112 1.33 5.85 -13.06
CA THR A 112 2.22 7.02 -12.95
C THR A 112 3.53 6.65 -12.26
N ALA A 113 3.49 5.86 -11.19
CA ALA A 113 4.67 5.38 -10.49
C ALA A 113 5.55 4.51 -11.40
N THR A 114 4.93 3.61 -12.16
CA THR A 114 5.64 2.68 -13.07
C THR A 114 6.26 3.41 -14.26
N ASP A 115 5.55 4.36 -14.85
CA ASP A 115 6.06 5.18 -15.95
C ASP A 115 7.27 6.01 -15.52
N SER A 116 7.23 6.56 -14.32
CA SER A 116 8.34 7.31 -13.74
C SER A 116 9.58 6.43 -13.52
N GLU A 117 9.39 5.18 -13.12
CA GLU A 117 10.47 4.21 -12.95
C GLU A 117 11.03 3.69 -14.29
N ALA A 118 10.18 3.47 -15.26
CA ALA A 118 10.61 3.11 -16.63
C ALA A 118 11.51 4.18 -17.23
N ALA A 119 11.21 5.47 -17.00
CA ALA A 119 12.06 6.59 -17.37
C ALA A 119 13.40 6.60 -16.63
N ALA A 120 13.44 6.06 -15.40
CA ALA A 120 14.65 5.93 -14.58
C ALA A 120 15.45 4.63 -14.86
N GLY A 121 14.99 3.76 -15.76
CA GLY A 121 15.67 2.50 -16.10
C GLY A 121 15.50 1.40 -15.04
N SER A 122 14.39 1.38 -14.31
CA SER A 122 14.13 0.37 -13.27
C SER A 122 14.02 -1.04 -13.87
N PRO A 123 14.69 -2.06 -13.28
CA PRO A 123 14.59 -3.45 -13.73
C PRO A 123 13.20 -4.06 -13.58
N LEU A 124 12.31 -3.47 -12.81
CA LEU A 124 10.94 -3.96 -12.62
C LEU A 124 10.03 -3.74 -13.81
N ALA A 125 10.30 -2.74 -14.65
CA ALA A 125 9.60 -2.55 -15.91
C ALA A 125 9.80 -3.74 -16.86
N ALA A 126 10.93 -4.45 -16.75
CA ALA A 126 11.23 -5.66 -17.52
C ALA A 126 10.65 -6.94 -16.93
N ALA A 127 10.25 -6.92 -15.66
CA ALA A 127 9.70 -8.07 -14.91
C ALA A 127 8.17 -8.08 -14.88
N ALA A 128 7.49 -7.10 -15.47
CA ALA A 128 6.05 -7.14 -15.64
C ALA A 128 5.70 -8.31 -16.55
N VAL A 129 5.28 -9.42 -15.93
CA VAL A 129 4.75 -10.57 -16.68
C VAL A 129 3.48 -10.09 -17.39
N PRO A 130 3.44 -10.10 -18.72
CA PRO A 130 2.22 -9.76 -19.42
C PRO A 130 1.16 -10.75 -18.98
N ILE A 131 0.00 -10.24 -18.59
CA ILE A 131 -1.18 -11.08 -18.39
C ILE A 131 -1.34 -11.87 -19.68
N ALA A 132 -1.19 -13.19 -19.58
CA ALA A 132 -1.38 -14.07 -20.72
C ALA A 132 -2.74 -13.76 -21.33
N ASP A 133 -2.75 -13.37 -22.58
CA ASP A 133 -3.97 -13.01 -23.27
C ASP A 133 -4.89 -14.23 -23.29
N ALA A 134 -5.90 -14.20 -22.44
CA ALA A 134 -6.91 -15.27 -22.34
C ALA A 134 -7.81 -15.32 -23.60
N ARG A 135 -7.48 -14.58 -24.65
CA ARG A 135 -8.20 -14.53 -25.90
C ARG A 135 -7.67 -15.50 -26.95
N HIS A 136 -7.23 -16.66 -26.54
CA HIS A 136 -7.10 -17.74 -27.49
C HIS A 136 -8.41 -18.54 -27.47
N SER A 137 -9.39 -18.07 -28.23
CA SER A 137 -10.47 -18.92 -28.66
C SER A 137 -9.93 -19.78 -29.78
N PRO A 138 -9.85 -21.12 -29.61
CA PRO A 138 -9.70 -21.97 -30.75
C PRO A 138 -11.01 -21.90 -31.53
N GLY A 139 -11.01 -21.17 -32.61
CA GLY A 139 -12.02 -21.35 -33.61
C GLY A 139 -11.92 -22.79 -34.12
N GLY A 140 -12.93 -23.58 -33.78
CA GLY A 140 -13.10 -24.89 -34.38
C GLY A 140 -13.59 -24.76 -35.79
#